data_0183ae9bcce28b933995b9a8c4da3e1c
#
_entry.id   0183ae9bcce28b933995b9a8c4da3e1c
#
_cell.length_a   1.000
_cell.length_b   1.000
_cell.length_c   1.000
_cell.angle_alpha   90.00
_cell.angle_beta   90.00
_cell.angle_gamma   90.00
#
_symmetry.space_group_name_H-M   'P 1'
#
loop_
_entity.id
_entity.type
_entity.pdbx_description
1 polymer ?
#
loop_
_entity_poly.entity_id
_entity_poly.type
_entity_poly.pdbx_seq_one_letter_code
_entity_poly.pdbx_strand_id
1 'polypeptide(L)'
;FAVTAGSGASHPHVQAVQQLLSIPEPDVDFAAAKVTIDRLIDPHIDAEVTLRRIDEIAAEIRALVTFRSTTQQRAAALRSYLYDAGPWNKGQTFSYDFNDPLGRHLPNKLLANYLRTRKGNCVSMPFLYIALAQKLGLTVGAATSPRHVFVKLRDDHGTWHNIETVSGGWP
;
A
#
# COMPACT_ATOMS: atom_id res chain seq x y z
N PHE A 1 11.31 -3.49 -52.29
CA PHE A 1 10.63 -4.18 -51.19
C PHE A 1 10.59 -3.21 -50.00
N ALA A 2 9.45 -2.57 -49.80
CA ALA A 2 9.22 -1.71 -48.65
C ALA A 2 8.77 -2.60 -47.48
N VAL A 3 9.57 -2.65 -46.41
CA VAL A 3 9.19 -3.26 -45.14
C VAL A 3 8.29 -2.26 -44.43
N THR A 4 6.98 -2.49 -44.45
CA THR A 4 6.05 -1.77 -43.61
C THR A 4 6.31 -2.17 -42.14
N ALA A 5 6.88 -1.26 -41.36
CA ALA A 5 6.95 -1.39 -39.91
C ALA A 5 5.52 -1.47 -39.36
N GLY A 6 5.10 -2.66 -38.99
CA GLY A 6 3.83 -2.85 -38.28
C GLY A 6 3.89 -2.09 -36.96
N SER A 7 2.97 -1.15 -36.76
CA SER A 7 2.70 -0.49 -35.50
C SER A 7 2.23 -1.57 -34.50
N GLY A 8 3.16 -2.17 -33.75
CA GLY A 8 2.83 -3.09 -32.69
C GLY A 8 2.05 -2.35 -31.62
N ALA A 9 0.74 -2.57 -31.56
CA ALA A 9 -0.07 -2.15 -30.44
C ALA A 9 0.55 -2.75 -29.17
N SER A 10 1.15 -1.91 -28.33
CA SER A 10 1.73 -2.36 -27.07
C SER A 10 0.65 -3.05 -26.24
N HIS A 11 0.99 -4.19 -25.66
CA HIS A 11 0.08 -4.99 -24.85
C HIS A 11 -0.57 -4.09 -23.78
N PRO A 12 -1.90 -4.14 -23.50
CA PRO A 12 -2.56 -3.25 -22.54
C PRO A 12 -1.86 -3.17 -21.18
N HIS A 13 -1.27 -4.28 -20.72
CA HIS A 13 -0.48 -4.34 -19.48
C HIS A 13 0.79 -3.47 -19.56
N VAL A 14 1.48 -3.48 -20.70
CA VAL A 14 2.68 -2.66 -20.92
C VAL A 14 2.32 -1.17 -20.91
N GLN A 15 1.21 -0.80 -21.53
CA GLN A 15 0.74 0.58 -21.54
C GLN A 15 0.40 1.07 -20.13
N ALA A 16 -0.32 0.26 -19.32
CA ALA A 16 -0.66 0.61 -17.95
C ALA A 16 0.59 0.83 -17.09
N VAL A 17 1.59 -0.05 -17.20
CA VAL A 17 2.87 0.11 -16.48
C VAL A 17 3.62 1.35 -16.97
N GLN A 18 3.71 1.60 -18.27
CA GLN A 18 4.34 2.80 -18.81
C GLN A 18 3.67 4.10 -18.33
N GLN A 19 2.34 4.13 -18.26
CA GLN A 19 1.58 5.25 -17.71
C GLN A 19 1.95 5.50 -16.25
N LEU A 20 1.99 4.46 -15.40
CA LEU A 20 2.39 4.59 -14.00
C LEU A 20 3.83 5.12 -13.87
N LEU A 21 4.76 4.61 -14.68
CA LEU A 21 6.17 5.03 -14.67
C LEU A 21 6.37 6.46 -15.20
N SER A 22 5.42 7.02 -15.93
CA SER A 22 5.47 8.40 -16.41
C SER A 22 5.01 9.44 -15.38
N ILE A 23 4.40 9.00 -14.27
CA ILE A 23 3.95 9.90 -13.19
C ILE A 23 5.20 10.34 -12.39
N PRO A 24 5.42 11.66 -12.21
CA PRO A 24 6.48 12.13 -11.31
C PRO A 24 6.31 11.57 -9.91
N GLU A 25 7.41 11.18 -9.26
CA GLU A 25 7.38 10.51 -7.94
C GLU A 25 6.53 11.26 -6.89
N PRO A 26 6.58 12.60 -6.77
CA PRO A 26 5.74 13.33 -5.80
C PRO A 26 4.23 13.23 -6.07
N ASP A 27 3.85 12.95 -7.31
CA ASP A 27 2.45 12.94 -7.76
C ASP A 27 1.84 11.52 -7.77
N VAL A 28 2.63 10.51 -7.41
CA VAL A 28 2.16 9.12 -7.37
C VAL A 28 1.15 8.92 -6.25
N ASP A 29 -0.09 8.57 -6.60
CA ASP A 29 -1.05 7.99 -5.66
C ASP A 29 -0.74 6.49 -5.49
N PHE A 30 -0.14 6.13 -4.35
CA PHE A 30 0.29 4.76 -4.10
C PHE A 30 -0.88 3.77 -4.03
N ALA A 31 -2.06 4.19 -3.56
CA ALA A 31 -3.25 3.34 -3.55
C ALA A 31 -3.69 3.02 -4.98
N ALA A 32 -3.86 4.06 -5.81
CA ALA A 32 -4.27 3.91 -7.20
C ALA A 32 -3.24 3.13 -8.02
N ALA A 33 -1.95 3.42 -7.86
CA ALA A 33 -0.87 2.72 -8.55
C ALA A 33 -0.86 1.22 -8.20
N LYS A 34 -0.95 0.89 -6.90
CA LYS A 34 -0.96 -0.51 -6.45
C LYS A 34 -2.20 -1.26 -6.94
N VAL A 35 -3.40 -0.65 -6.85
CA VAL A 35 -4.64 -1.26 -7.36
C VAL A 35 -4.57 -1.46 -8.87
N THR A 36 -3.99 -0.53 -9.62
CA THR A 36 -3.77 -0.70 -11.06
C THR A 36 -2.89 -1.91 -11.36
N ILE A 37 -1.78 -2.06 -10.64
CA ILE A 37 -0.89 -3.24 -10.78
C ILE A 37 -1.62 -4.52 -10.37
N ASP A 38 -2.38 -4.51 -9.28
CA ASP A 38 -3.13 -5.68 -8.82
C ASP A 38 -4.14 -6.15 -9.87
N ARG A 39 -4.77 -5.23 -10.60
CA ARG A 39 -5.70 -5.56 -11.70
C ARG A 39 -5.03 -6.14 -12.94
N LEU A 40 -3.74 -5.94 -13.14
CA LEU A 40 -3.00 -6.65 -14.18
C LEU A 40 -2.82 -8.13 -13.83
N ILE A 41 -2.89 -8.46 -12.54
CA ILE A 41 -2.78 -9.83 -12.01
C ILE A 41 -4.17 -10.47 -11.92
N ASP A 42 -5.14 -9.74 -11.35
CA ASP A 42 -6.52 -10.17 -11.22
C ASP A 42 -7.48 -9.07 -11.76
N PRO A 43 -7.92 -9.19 -13.02
CA PRO A 43 -8.83 -8.21 -13.65
C PRO A 43 -10.20 -8.09 -12.98
N HIS A 44 -10.60 -9.04 -12.13
CA HIS A 44 -11.88 -9.02 -11.41
C HIS A 44 -11.87 -8.10 -10.18
N ILE A 45 -10.70 -7.55 -9.80
CA ILE A 45 -10.63 -6.56 -8.72
C ILE A 45 -11.43 -5.32 -9.09
N ASP A 46 -12.43 -5.01 -8.25
CA ASP A 46 -13.14 -3.73 -8.31
C ASP A 46 -12.26 -2.63 -7.71
N ALA A 47 -11.71 -1.80 -8.59
CA ALA A 47 -10.80 -0.72 -8.20
C ALA A 47 -11.52 0.32 -7.34
N GLU A 48 -12.76 0.70 -7.70
CA GLU A 48 -13.53 1.72 -6.98
C GLU A 48 -13.84 1.26 -5.56
N VAL A 49 -14.33 0.03 -5.39
CA VAL A 49 -14.60 -0.55 -4.07
C VAL A 49 -13.33 -0.64 -3.23
N THR A 50 -12.21 -1.06 -3.84
CA THR A 50 -10.93 -1.20 -3.14
C THR A 50 -10.40 0.16 -2.67
N LEU A 51 -10.39 1.16 -3.54
CA LEU A 51 -9.92 2.51 -3.21
C LEU A 51 -10.83 3.19 -2.18
N ARG A 52 -12.15 3.08 -2.34
CA ARG A 52 -13.11 3.60 -1.35
C ARG A 52 -12.88 2.97 0.04
N ARG A 53 -12.59 1.67 0.13
CA ARG A 53 -12.30 1.04 1.41
C ARG A 53 -11.01 1.58 2.05
N ILE A 54 -9.99 1.88 1.27
CA ILE A 54 -8.76 2.54 1.74
C ILE A 54 -9.09 3.96 2.26
N ASP A 55 -9.94 4.71 1.55
CA ASP A 55 -10.37 6.06 1.96
C ASP A 55 -11.16 6.04 3.27
N GLU A 56 -12.06 5.09 3.44
CA GLU A 56 -12.81 4.87 4.69
C GLU A 56 -11.87 4.62 5.87
N ILE A 57 -10.91 3.70 5.72
CA ILE A 57 -9.91 3.40 6.74
C ILE A 57 -9.07 4.65 7.05
N ALA A 58 -8.64 5.38 6.03
CA ALA A 58 -7.89 6.61 6.23
C ALA A 58 -8.71 7.67 7.00
N ALA A 59 -10.02 7.76 6.75
CA ALA A 59 -10.92 8.65 7.49
C ALA A 59 -11.07 8.20 8.95
N GLU A 60 -11.23 6.90 9.20
CA GLU A 60 -11.29 6.32 10.55
C GLU A 60 -10.01 6.63 11.35
N ILE A 61 -8.82 6.47 10.74
CA ILE A 61 -7.53 6.80 11.38
C ILE A 61 -7.41 8.31 11.60
N ARG A 62 -7.85 9.12 10.64
CA ARG A 62 -7.79 10.58 10.73
C ARG A 62 -8.61 11.11 11.90
N ALA A 63 -9.69 10.42 12.28
CA ALA A 63 -10.50 10.74 13.45
C ALA A 63 -9.78 10.49 14.80
N LEU A 64 -8.68 9.71 14.80
CA LEU A 64 -7.87 9.45 16.00
C LEU A 64 -6.79 10.50 16.26
N VAL A 65 -6.57 11.41 15.33
CA VAL A 65 -5.54 12.45 15.39
C VAL A 65 -6.13 13.84 15.17
N THR A 66 -5.35 14.88 15.44
CA THR A 66 -5.73 16.27 15.20
C THR A 66 -4.87 16.89 14.10
N PHE A 67 -5.24 18.09 13.63
CA PHE A 67 -4.42 18.84 12.67
C PHE A 67 -3.04 19.22 13.23
N ARG A 68 -2.89 19.26 14.58
CA ARG A 68 -1.61 19.55 15.28
C ARG A 68 -0.77 18.32 15.55
N SER A 69 -1.26 17.12 15.22
CA SER A 69 -0.51 15.89 15.46
C SER A 69 0.76 15.86 14.63
N THR A 70 1.86 15.48 15.29
CA THR A 70 3.17 15.29 14.65
C THR A 70 3.16 14.07 13.71
N THR A 71 4.16 13.97 12.85
CA THR A 71 4.40 12.77 12.02
C THR A 71 4.40 11.50 12.87
N GLN A 72 5.11 11.51 14.00
CA GLN A 72 5.17 10.36 14.91
C GLN A 72 3.79 9.98 15.47
N GLN A 73 2.97 10.96 15.89
CA GLN A 73 1.63 10.71 16.41
C GLN A 73 0.70 10.13 15.33
N ARG A 74 0.75 10.64 14.11
CA ARG A 74 -0.03 10.11 12.97
C ARG A 74 0.41 8.70 12.61
N ALA A 75 1.72 8.44 12.58
CA ALA A 75 2.26 7.11 12.32
C ALA A 75 1.89 6.11 13.43
N ALA A 76 1.90 6.54 14.69
CA ALA A 76 1.45 5.73 15.81
C ALA A 76 -0.04 5.38 15.72
N ALA A 77 -0.91 6.35 15.36
CA ALA A 77 -2.33 6.11 15.15
C ALA A 77 -2.59 5.12 14.00
N LEU A 78 -1.87 5.29 12.87
CA LEU A 78 -1.94 4.36 11.74
C LEU A 78 -1.50 2.95 12.15
N ARG A 79 -0.37 2.83 12.86
CA ARG A 79 0.12 1.56 13.36
C ARG A 79 -0.90 0.88 14.28
N SER A 80 -1.40 1.61 15.27
CA SER A 80 -2.38 1.08 16.22
C SER A 80 -3.67 0.65 15.53
N TYR A 81 -4.16 1.44 14.55
CA TYR A 81 -5.34 1.05 13.79
C TYR A 81 -5.14 -0.28 13.06
N LEU A 82 -3.97 -0.47 12.45
CA LEU A 82 -3.71 -1.67 11.66
C LEU A 82 -3.42 -2.90 12.53
N TYR A 83 -2.63 -2.74 13.60
CA TYR A 83 -1.98 -3.89 14.27
C TYR A 83 -2.38 -4.09 15.73
N ASP A 84 -2.96 -3.10 16.40
CA ASP A 84 -3.43 -3.25 17.78
C ASP A 84 -4.96 -3.39 17.80
N ALA A 85 -5.48 -4.40 18.51
CA ALA A 85 -6.91 -4.57 18.67
C ALA A 85 -7.48 -3.47 19.61
N GLY A 86 -8.52 -2.78 19.15
CA GLY A 86 -9.12 -1.71 19.92
C GLY A 86 -10.50 -1.29 19.40
N PRO A 87 -11.18 -0.37 20.09
CA PRO A 87 -12.49 0.13 19.66
C PRO A 87 -12.43 0.83 18.29
N TRP A 88 -11.28 1.43 17.92
CA TRP A 88 -11.06 2.12 16.66
C TRP A 88 -11.12 1.21 15.43
N ASN A 89 -10.83 -0.07 15.58
CA ASN A 89 -10.89 -1.07 14.50
C ASN A 89 -11.84 -2.23 14.83
N LYS A 90 -12.70 -2.07 15.84
CA LYS A 90 -13.67 -3.09 16.32
C LYS A 90 -12.96 -4.40 16.72
N GLY A 91 -11.76 -4.31 17.26
CA GLY A 91 -10.93 -5.46 17.63
C GLY A 91 -10.35 -6.25 16.45
N GLN A 92 -10.47 -5.73 15.22
CA GLN A 92 -10.07 -6.44 14.01
C GLN A 92 -8.75 -5.89 13.46
N THR A 93 -7.67 -6.62 13.69
CA THR A 93 -6.32 -6.24 13.23
C THR A 93 -5.99 -6.83 11.86
N PHE A 94 -5.07 -6.17 11.17
CA PHE A 94 -4.38 -6.71 10.02
C PHE A 94 -3.14 -7.47 10.47
N SER A 95 -2.74 -8.52 9.76
CA SER A 95 -1.61 -9.35 10.16
C SER A 95 -0.95 -10.06 8.99
N TYR A 96 0.24 -10.58 9.24
CA TYR A 96 0.92 -11.49 8.32
C TYR A 96 0.17 -12.84 8.25
N ASP A 97 0.11 -13.43 7.05
CA ASP A 97 -0.46 -14.77 6.88
C ASP A 97 0.62 -15.83 7.14
N PHE A 98 0.66 -16.34 8.37
CA PHE A 98 1.61 -17.39 8.75
C PHE A 98 1.32 -18.76 8.11
N ASN A 99 0.17 -18.94 7.44
CA ASN A 99 -0.11 -20.13 6.64
C ASN A 99 0.57 -20.08 5.26
N ASP A 100 1.06 -18.89 4.87
CA ASP A 100 1.82 -18.68 3.63
C ASP A 100 3.17 -18.00 3.92
N PRO A 101 4.05 -18.64 4.70
CA PRO A 101 5.29 -18.01 5.19
C PRO A 101 6.29 -17.67 4.07
N LEU A 102 6.14 -18.29 2.90
CA LEU A 102 6.98 -18.02 1.74
C LEU A 102 6.34 -17.06 0.73
N GLY A 103 5.14 -16.53 1.01
CA GLY A 103 4.42 -15.61 0.16
C GLY A 103 4.11 -16.16 -1.24
N ARG A 104 3.81 -17.47 -1.33
CA ARG A 104 3.50 -18.14 -2.60
C ARG A 104 2.06 -17.95 -3.05
N HIS A 105 1.16 -17.71 -2.10
CA HIS A 105 -0.25 -17.49 -2.38
C HIS A 105 -0.43 -16.08 -2.97
N LEU A 106 -0.64 -16.04 -4.28
CA LEU A 106 -0.71 -14.77 -5.03
C LEU A 106 -1.76 -13.78 -4.48
N PRO A 107 -2.99 -14.20 -4.09
CA PRO A 107 -3.98 -13.30 -3.50
C PRO A 107 -3.48 -12.52 -2.28
N ASN A 108 -2.56 -13.07 -1.46
CA ASN A 108 -1.99 -12.39 -0.30
C ASN A 108 -1.14 -11.15 -0.67
N LYS A 109 -0.77 -10.99 -1.95
CA LYS A 109 -0.04 -9.82 -2.46
C LYS A 109 -0.96 -8.70 -2.92
N LEU A 110 -2.28 -8.95 -3.05
CA LEU A 110 -3.27 -8.04 -3.61
C LEU A 110 -3.97 -7.25 -2.51
N LEU A 111 -4.11 -5.93 -2.67
CA LEU A 111 -4.74 -5.07 -1.67
C LEU A 111 -6.22 -5.44 -1.42
N ALA A 112 -6.99 -5.74 -2.48
CA ALA A 112 -8.39 -6.11 -2.34
C ALA A 112 -8.56 -7.35 -1.45
N ASN A 113 -7.71 -8.37 -1.62
CA ASN A 113 -7.73 -9.55 -0.77
C ASN A 113 -7.29 -9.24 0.66
N TYR A 114 -6.23 -8.45 0.83
CA TYR A 114 -5.72 -8.06 2.15
C TYR A 114 -6.74 -7.25 2.94
N LEU A 115 -7.43 -6.31 2.30
CA LEU A 115 -8.52 -5.54 2.94
C LEU A 115 -9.69 -6.42 3.38
N ARG A 116 -10.01 -7.47 2.61
CA ARG A 116 -11.10 -8.41 2.91
C ARG A 116 -10.72 -9.42 3.99
N THR A 117 -9.55 -10.04 3.90
CA THR A 117 -9.13 -11.13 4.78
C THR A 117 -8.36 -10.67 6.00
N ARG A 118 -7.81 -9.47 5.97
CA ARG A 118 -6.85 -8.91 6.93
C ARG A 118 -5.58 -9.75 7.10
N LYS A 119 -5.33 -10.67 6.17
CA LYS A 119 -4.15 -11.51 6.09
C LYS A 119 -3.36 -11.17 4.83
N GLY A 120 -2.10 -10.77 5.00
CA GLY A 120 -1.23 -10.34 3.92
C GLY A 120 0.18 -10.86 4.04
N ASN A 121 1.07 -10.28 3.26
CA ASN A 121 2.48 -10.63 3.25
C ASN A 121 3.37 -9.37 3.09
N CYS A 122 4.68 -9.59 2.92
CA CYS A 122 5.65 -8.50 2.74
C CYS A 122 5.45 -7.64 1.48
N VAL A 123 4.40 -7.85 0.70
CA VAL A 123 3.99 -6.97 -0.41
C VAL A 123 2.74 -6.17 -0.02
N SER A 124 1.62 -6.83 0.29
CA SER A 124 0.36 -6.13 0.57
C SER A 124 0.40 -5.29 1.85
N MET A 125 1.12 -5.75 2.89
CA MET A 125 1.20 -5.03 4.17
C MET A 125 1.90 -3.66 4.04
N PRO A 126 3.12 -3.55 3.49
CA PRO A 126 3.75 -2.24 3.32
C PRO A 126 2.99 -1.34 2.35
N PHE A 127 2.41 -1.87 1.27
CA PHE A 127 1.66 -1.03 0.34
C PHE A 127 0.35 -0.49 0.92
N LEU A 128 -0.37 -1.24 1.77
CA LEU A 128 -1.51 -0.70 2.50
C LEU A 128 -1.06 0.41 3.47
N TYR A 129 0.03 0.17 4.21
CA TYR A 129 0.59 1.17 5.13
C TYR A 129 0.95 2.47 4.39
N ILE A 130 1.67 2.37 3.25
CA ILE A 130 2.06 3.52 2.44
C ILE A 130 0.83 4.28 1.92
N ALA A 131 -0.16 3.57 1.38
CA ALA A 131 -1.39 4.17 0.86
C ALA A 131 -2.13 4.96 1.95
N LEU A 132 -2.27 4.40 3.14
CA LEU A 132 -2.91 5.06 4.28
C LEU A 132 -2.06 6.22 4.82
N ALA A 133 -0.75 6.03 4.95
CA ALA A 133 0.18 7.05 5.42
C ALA A 133 0.16 8.29 4.51
N GLN A 134 0.17 8.09 3.18
CA GLN A 134 0.04 9.18 2.21
C GLN A 134 -1.26 9.96 2.40
N LYS A 135 -2.39 9.26 2.62
CA LYS A 135 -3.68 9.90 2.88
C LYS A 135 -3.75 10.63 4.23
N LEU A 136 -2.87 10.31 5.17
CA LEU A 136 -2.68 11.03 6.43
C LEU A 136 -1.70 12.22 6.32
N GLY A 137 -1.17 12.51 5.14
CA GLY A 137 -0.20 13.56 4.90
C GLY A 137 1.20 13.23 5.42
N LEU A 138 1.53 11.95 5.54
CA LEU A 138 2.88 11.50 5.90
C LEU A 138 3.76 11.36 4.64
N THR A 139 5.03 11.74 4.75
CA THR A 139 6.01 11.51 3.69
C THR A 139 6.55 10.10 3.82
N VAL A 140 6.16 9.24 2.89
CA VAL A 140 6.48 7.82 2.90
C VAL A 140 6.94 7.33 1.54
N GLY A 141 7.63 6.21 1.51
CA GLY A 141 8.02 5.51 0.31
C GLY A 141 8.23 4.03 0.55
N ALA A 142 8.27 3.25 -0.52
CA ALA A 142 8.65 1.85 -0.48
C ALA A 142 10.18 1.71 -0.59
N ALA A 143 10.73 0.77 0.17
CA ALA A 143 12.11 0.34 0.01
C ALA A 143 12.18 -1.18 -0.08
N THR A 144 13.21 -1.68 -0.74
CA THR A 144 13.40 -3.10 -0.96
C THR A 144 14.74 -3.59 -0.43
N SER A 145 14.74 -4.79 0.08
CA SER A 145 15.93 -5.60 0.31
C SER A 145 15.74 -6.96 -0.40
N PRO A 146 16.74 -7.82 -0.49
CA PRO A 146 16.56 -9.10 -1.16
C PRO A 146 15.33 -9.85 -0.61
N ARG A 147 14.32 -10.06 -1.48
CA ARG A 147 13.08 -10.79 -1.18
C ARG A 147 12.16 -10.13 -0.15
N HIS A 148 12.33 -8.84 0.16
CA HIS A 148 11.52 -8.14 1.15
C HIS A 148 11.23 -6.70 0.74
N VAL A 149 10.05 -6.20 1.11
CA VAL A 149 9.62 -4.80 0.96
C VAL A 149 9.28 -4.25 2.33
N PHE A 150 9.75 -3.04 2.62
CA PHE A 150 9.46 -2.32 3.85
C PHE A 150 9.16 -0.85 3.55
N VAL A 151 8.66 -0.12 4.55
CA VAL A 151 8.29 1.27 4.42
C VAL A 151 9.42 2.18 4.90
N LYS A 152 9.63 3.29 4.22
CA LYS A 152 10.39 4.43 4.73
C LYS A 152 9.43 5.55 5.09
N LEU A 153 9.59 6.09 6.29
CA LEU A 153 8.85 7.24 6.80
C LEU A 153 9.83 8.37 7.12
N ARG A 154 9.54 9.57 6.64
CA ARG A 154 10.31 10.77 6.97
C ARG A 154 9.66 11.49 8.13
N ASP A 155 10.42 11.77 9.19
CA ASP A 155 9.95 12.50 10.35
C ASP A 155 9.94 14.04 10.13
N ASP A 156 9.44 14.78 11.14
CA ASP A 156 9.35 16.23 11.10
C ASP A 156 10.73 16.95 11.10
N HIS A 157 11.80 16.21 11.40
CA HIS A 157 13.19 16.69 11.35
C HIS A 157 13.89 16.35 10.03
N GLY A 158 13.19 15.63 9.12
CA GLY A 158 13.72 15.22 7.82
C GLY A 158 14.48 13.90 7.85
N THR A 159 14.52 13.18 8.98
CA THR A 159 15.18 11.88 9.12
C THR A 159 14.31 10.77 8.59
N TRP A 160 14.89 9.82 7.85
CA TRP A 160 14.21 8.65 7.35
C TRP A 160 14.32 7.47 8.32
N HIS A 161 13.18 6.89 8.67
CA HIS A 161 13.05 5.70 9.50
C HIS A 161 12.54 4.53 8.66
N ASN A 162 13.04 3.34 8.93
CA ASN A 162 12.51 2.11 8.35
C ASN A 162 11.34 1.63 9.22
N ILE A 163 10.22 1.28 8.60
CA ILE A 163 9.05 0.74 9.29
C ILE A 163 8.84 -0.68 8.79
N GLU A 164 8.90 -1.65 9.71
CA GLU A 164 8.72 -3.06 9.40
C GLU A 164 7.27 -3.48 9.64
N THR A 165 6.49 -3.55 8.56
CA THR A 165 5.05 -3.81 8.64
C THR A 165 4.71 -5.25 8.99
N VAL A 166 5.55 -6.23 8.63
CA VAL A 166 5.28 -7.65 8.92
C VAL A 166 5.51 -8.01 10.39
N SER A 167 6.20 -7.16 11.15
CA SER A 167 6.39 -7.28 12.58
C SER A 167 5.64 -6.22 13.40
N GLY A 168 4.54 -5.70 12.88
CA GLY A 168 3.65 -4.81 13.62
C GLY A 168 3.91 -3.32 13.43
N GLY A 169 4.65 -2.93 12.38
CA GLY A 169 4.84 -1.52 12.00
C GLY A 169 5.74 -0.70 12.93
N TRP A 170 6.69 -1.36 13.58
CA TRP A 170 7.73 -0.70 14.38
C TRP A 170 8.92 -0.29 13.51
N PRO A 171 9.67 0.76 13.92
CA PRO A 171 10.96 1.12 13.31
C PRO A 171 11.99 0.02 13.43
#